data_a7ae7a742abeddd1eedc16bd92b366d6
#
_entry.id   a7ae7a742abeddd1eedc16bd92b366d6
#
_cell.length_a   1.000
_cell.length_b   1.000
_cell.length_c   1.000
_cell.angle_alpha   90.00
_cell.angle_beta   90.00
_cell.angle_gamma   90.00
#
_symmetry.space_group_name_H-M   'P 1'
#
loop_
_entity.id
_entity.type
_entity.pdbx_description
1 polymer ?
#
loop_
_entity_poly.entity_id
_entity_poly.type
_entity_poly.pdbx_seq_one_letter_code
_entity_poly.pdbx_strand_id
1 'polypeptide(L)'
;MKFDFLQAKSAALVGVDISSSAVKMVEIADAGKNLYRVERYSIESLPKDAVVDGNISNMDAVSEALRRAYKALGSRTKAAALALPAASVISKKILAPTGLREEELELQVETEANQYIPFALDEVNLDFQVLGPAPNNPQE
;
A
#
# COMPACT_ATOMS: atom_id res chain seq x y z
N MET A 1 35.57 -8.13 -3.50
CA MET A 1 34.72 -8.90 -4.43
C MET A 1 33.28 -8.56 -4.05
N LYS A 2 32.64 -7.64 -4.81
CA LYS A 2 31.27 -7.22 -4.53
C LYS A 2 30.33 -8.28 -5.12
N PHE A 3 29.56 -8.93 -4.28
CA PHE A 3 28.45 -9.76 -4.69
C PHE A 3 27.20 -8.89 -4.89
N ASP A 4 27.13 -8.20 -6.02
CA ASP A 4 25.90 -7.56 -6.51
C ASP A 4 25.00 -8.62 -7.21
N PHE A 5 24.80 -9.74 -6.57
CA PHE A 5 23.93 -10.78 -7.06
C PHE A 5 22.69 -10.86 -6.16
N LEU A 6 21.59 -10.40 -6.68
CA LEU A 6 20.22 -10.48 -6.19
C LEU A 6 19.65 -9.10 -5.78
N GLN A 7 19.60 -8.17 -6.71
CA GLN A 7 18.41 -7.35 -6.74
C GLN A 7 17.27 -8.31 -7.08
N ALA A 8 16.55 -8.76 -6.07
CA ALA A 8 15.31 -9.47 -6.26
C ALA A 8 14.45 -8.58 -7.16
N LYS A 9 14.21 -9.04 -8.39
CA LYS A 9 13.30 -8.37 -9.31
C LYS A 9 12.02 -8.19 -8.51
N SER A 10 11.64 -6.95 -8.20
CA SER A 10 10.43 -6.70 -7.43
C SER A 10 9.29 -7.49 -8.10
N ALA A 11 8.57 -8.26 -7.31
CA ALA A 11 7.49 -9.08 -7.85
C ALA A 11 6.54 -8.15 -8.62
N ALA A 12 6.16 -8.54 -9.83
CA ALA A 12 5.22 -7.76 -10.60
C ALA A 12 3.91 -7.61 -9.81
N LEU A 13 3.40 -6.40 -9.72
CA LEU A 13 2.18 -6.06 -9.01
C LEU A 13 1.18 -5.45 -9.98
N VAL A 14 -0.09 -5.73 -9.75
CA VAL A 14 -1.20 -4.98 -10.36
C VAL A 14 -1.59 -3.87 -9.40
N GLY A 15 -1.41 -2.61 -9.79
CA GLY A 15 -1.96 -1.48 -9.07
C GLY A 15 -3.48 -1.46 -9.24
N VAL A 16 -4.23 -1.31 -8.14
CA VAL A 16 -5.69 -1.29 -8.14
C VAL A 16 -6.17 -0.03 -7.43
N ASP A 17 -7.00 0.74 -8.11
CA ASP A 17 -7.70 1.90 -7.56
C ASP A 17 -9.21 1.65 -7.60
N ILE A 18 -9.86 1.77 -6.44
CA ILE A 18 -11.30 1.66 -6.29
C ILE A 18 -11.84 3.03 -5.90
N SER A 19 -12.50 3.69 -6.83
CA SER A 19 -13.12 5.00 -6.62
C SER A 19 -14.64 4.88 -6.54
N SER A 20 -15.34 6.00 -6.30
CA SER A 20 -16.82 6.02 -6.24
C SER A 20 -17.50 5.64 -7.57
N SER A 21 -16.78 5.71 -8.68
CA SER A 21 -17.38 5.54 -10.02
C SER A 21 -16.77 4.40 -10.83
N ALA A 22 -15.58 3.91 -10.46
CA ALA A 22 -14.88 2.90 -11.25
C ALA A 22 -13.83 2.14 -10.44
N VAL A 23 -13.56 0.92 -10.87
CA VAL A 23 -12.34 0.17 -10.56
C VAL A 23 -11.36 0.38 -11.71
N LYS A 24 -10.14 0.73 -11.39
CA LYS A 24 -9.04 0.89 -12.35
C LYS A 24 -7.91 -0.04 -11.98
N MET A 25 -7.32 -0.66 -12.97
CA MET A 25 -6.14 -1.52 -12.79
C MET A 25 -5.04 -1.14 -13.76
N VAL A 26 -3.81 -1.23 -13.29
CA VAL A 26 -2.62 -0.98 -14.10
C VAL A 26 -1.52 -1.97 -13.78
N GLU A 27 -0.84 -2.45 -14.79
CA GLU A 27 0.39 -3.22 -14.69
C GLU A 27 1.51 -2.40 -15.34
N ILE A 28 2.59 -2.17 -14.59
CA ILE A 28 3.74 -1.40 -15.04
C ILE A 28 4.99 -2.27 -15.00
N ALA A 29 5.90 -2.02 -15.94
CA ALA A 29 7.23 -2.60 -15.95
C ALA A 29 8.28 -1.52 -15.72
N ASP A 30 9.33 -1.87 -15.01
CA ASP A 30 10.54 -1.05 -14.92
C ASP A 30 11.26 -1.06 -16.28
N ALA A 31 11.39 0.10 -16.89
CA ALA A 31 12.11 0.31 -18.14
C ALA A 31 13.58 0.73 -17.92
N GLY A 32 14.05 0.73 -16.67
CA GLY A 32 15.39 1.18 -16.27
C GLY A 32 15.51 2.70 -16.17
N LYS A 33 16.55 3.17 -15.49
CA LYS A 33 16.84 4.60 -15.31
C LYS A 33 15.66 5.39 -14.66
N ASN A 34 14.96 4.77 -13.71
CA ASN A 34 13.76 5.31 -13.05
C ASN A 34 12.60 5.64 -14.03
N LEU A 35 12.56 4.96 -15.16
CA LEU A 35 11.45 5.04 -16.09
C LEU A 35 10.55 3.82 -15.94
N TYR A 36 9.26 4.06 -16.04
CA TYR A 36 8.25 3.00 -15.99
C TYR A 36 7.44 3.00 -17.29
N ARG A 37 7.05 1.82 -17.72
CA ARG A 37 6.19 1.62 -18.88
C ARG A 37 4.90 0.97 -18.44
N VAL A 38 3.76 1.52 -18.88
CA VAL A 38 2.47 0.89 -18.71
C VAL A 38 2.39 -0.29 -19.67
N GLU A 39 2.27 -1.49 -19.14
CA GLU A 39 2.12 -2.72 -19.92
C GLU A 39 0.65 -2.98 -20.25
N ARG A 40 -0.22 -2.80 -19.28
CA ARG A 40 -1.65 -3.07 -19.36
C ARG A 40 -2.43 -2.13 -18.47
N TYR A 41 -3.66 -1.85 -18.83
CA TYR A 41 -4.61 -1.16 -17.96
C TYR A 41 -6.03 -1.60 -18.28
N SER A 42 -6.91 -1.43 -17.32
CA SER A 42 -8.35 -1.64 -17.47
C SER A 42 -9.12 -0.69 -16.57
N ILE A 43 -10.34 -0.37 -16.99
CA ILE A 43 -11.27 0.48 -16.24
C ILE A 43 -12.64 -0.16 -16.35
N GLU A 44 -13.28 -0.38 -15.18
CA GLU A 44 -14.64 -0.91 -15.09
C GLU A 44 -15.50 0.04 -14.26
N SER A 45 -16.64 0.41 -14.77
CA SER A 45 -17.57 1.29 -14.08
C SER A 45 -18.22 0.60 -12.88
N LEU A 46 -18.43 1.35 -11.83
CA LEU A 46 -19.21 0.94 -10.65
C LEU A 46 -20.62 1.55 -10.71
N PRO A 47 -21.63 0.84 -10.20
CA PRO A 47 -22.94 1.42 -9.95
C PRO A 47 -22.83 2.59 -8.99
N LYS A 48 -23.79 3.52 -9.09
CA LYS A 48 -23.91 4.62 -8.14
C LYS A 48 -24.03 4.06 -6.72
N ASP A 49 -23.40 4.74 -5.78
CA ASP A 49 -23.41 4.40 -4.36
C ASP A 49 -22.78 3.03 -3.99
N ALA A 50 -22.09 2.38 -4.92
CA ALA A 50 -21.32 1.17 -4.59
C ALA A 50 -20.12 1.44 -3.68
N VAL A 51 -19.56 2.65 -3.79
CA VAL A 51 -18.49 3.19 -2.91
C VAL A 51 -18.90 4.61 -2.53
N VAL A 52 -19.01 4.88 -1.25
CA VAL A 52 -19.40 6.17 -0.68
C VAL A 52 -18.33 6.62 0.31
N ASP A 53 -17.79 7.82 0.13
CA ASP A 53 -16.75 8.40 0.99
C ASP A 53 -15.53 7.47 1.22
N GLY A 54 -15.16 6.74 0.18
CA GLY A 54 -14.06 5.78 0.23
C GLY A 54 -14.42 4.41 0.84
N ASN A 55 -15.62 4.24 1.35
CA ASN A 55 -16.10 2.98 1.94
C ASN A 55 -16.91 2.18 0.91
N ILE A 56 -16.67 0.88 0.86
CA ILE A 56 -17.44 -0.04 0.01
C ILE A 56 -18.80 -0.28 0.66
N SER A 57 -19.85 0.24 0.03
CA SER A 57 -21.23 0.05 0.47
C SER A 57 -21.89 -1.15 -0.20
N ASN A 58 -21.43 -1.55 -1.40
CA ASN A 58 -21.92 -2.71 -2.12
C ASN A 58 -20.75 -3.61 -2.53
N MET A 59 -20.46 -4.58 -1.68
CA MET A 59 -19.33 -5.50 -1.85
C MET A 59 -19.47 -6.37 -3.11
N ASP A 60 -20.66 -6.82 -3.43
CA ASP A 60 -20.92 -7.68 -4.59
C ASP A 60 -20.64 -6.94 -5.89
N ALA A 61 -21.14 -5.70 -6.01
CA ALA A 61 -20.92 -4.87 -7.19
C ALA A 61 -19.42 -4.56 -7.39
N VAL A 62 -18.70 -4.25 -6.33
CA VAL A 62 -17.26 -3.97 -6.37
C VAL A 62 -16.49 -5.24 -6.73
N SER A 63 -16.82 -6.38 -6.11
CA SER A 63 -16.18 -7.68 -6.40
C SER A 63 -16.36 -8.10 -7.85
N GLU A 64 -17.56 -7.89 -8.40
CA GLU A 64 -17.84 -8.21 -9.79
C GLU A 64 -17.08 -7.27 -10.75
N ALA A 65 -17.02 -5.98 -10.46
CA ALA A 65 -16.24 -5.02 -11.23
C ALA A 65 -14.74 -5.35 -11.20
N LEU A 66 -14.20 -5.74 -10.03
CA LEU A 66 -12.81 -6.21 -9.89
C LEU A 66 -12.52 -7.43 -10.78
N ARG A 67 -13.43 -8.41 -10.78
CA ARG A 67 -13.27 -9.61 -11.65
C ARG A 67 -13.29 -9.24 -13.14
N ARG A 68 -14.20 -8.35 -13.56
CA ARG A 68 -14.26 -7.89 -14.96
C ARG A 68 -13.00 -7.09 -15.31
N ALA A 69 -12.57 -6.15 -14.45
CA ALA A 69 -11.37 -5.36 -14.66
C ALA A 69 -10.12 -6.25 -14.78
N TYR A 70 -9.96 -7.23 -13.91
CA TYR A 70 -8.83 -8.15 -13.95
C TYR A 70 -8.86 -9.04 -15.22
N LYS A 71 -10.02 -9.50 -15.61
CA LYS A 71 -10.19 -10.25 -16.87
C LYS A 71 -9.84 -9.40 -18.09
N ALA A 72 -10.32 -8.15 -18.13
CA ALA A 72 -10.03 -7.19 -19.20
C ALA A 72 -8.54 -6.81 -19.24
N LEU A 73 -7.90 -6.66 -18.07
CA LEU A 73 -6.46 -6.41 -17.96
C LEU A 73 -5.63 -7.51 -18.63
N GLY A 74 -6.07 -8.76 -18.58
CA GLY A 74 -5.37 -9.90 -19.17
C GLY A 74 -4.00 -10.19 -18.55
N SER A 75 -3.77 -9.75 -17.30
CA SER A 75 -2.55 -10.03 -16.56
C SER A 75 -2.52 -11.46 -16.02
N ARG A 76 -1.31 -11.99 -15.85
CA ARG A 76 -1.06 -13.26 -15.14
C ARG A 76 -0.61 -13.03 -13.69
N THR A 77 -0.34 -11.79 -13.32
CA THR A 77 0.13 -11.37 -11.99
C THR A 77 -1.00 -11.55 -10.98
N LYS A 78 -0.72 -12.24 -9.88
CA LYS A 78 -1.68 -12.54 -8.81
C LYS A 78 -1.52 -11.63 -7.58
N ALA A 79 -0.42 -10.90 -7.50
CA ALA A 79 -0.17 -9.93 -6.45
C ALA A 79 -0.71 -8.57 -6.86
N ALA A 80 -1.32 -7.85 -5.92
CA ALA A 80 -1.89 -6.54 -6.14
C ALA A 80 -1.41 -5.54 -5.09
N ALA A 81 -1.33 -4.28 -5.48
CA ALA A 81 -1.11 -3.15 -4.59
C ALA A 81 -2.36 -2.26 -4.59
N LEU A 82 -2.87 -1.96 -3.42
CA LEU A 82 -4.00 -1.07 -3.19
C LEU A 82 -3.61 0.02 -2.19
N ALA A 83 -4.26 1.18 -2.30
CA ALA A 83 -4.17 2.21 -1.29
C ALA A 83 -5.45 2.19 -0.42
N LEU A 84 -5.28 2.41 0.87
CA LEU A 84 -6.40 2.60 1.79
C LEU A 84 -6.88 4.06 1.71
N PRO A 85 -8.18 4.32 1.93
CA PRO A 85 -8.70 5.68 2.05
C PRO A 85 -8.03 6.41 3.22
N ALA A 86 -7.72 7.69 3.05
CA ALA A 86 -7.09 8.50 4.11
C ALA A 86 -7.91 8.53 5.42
N ALA A 87 -9.23 8.42 5.33
CA ALA A 87 -10.11 8.34 6.49
C ALA A 87 -9.96 7.04 7.31
N SER A 88 -9.38 6.00 6.71
CA SER A 88 -9.17 4.68 7.35
C SER A 88 -7.74 4.50 7.88
N VAL A 89 -6.89 5.53 7.78
CA VAL A 89 -5.47 5.44 8.12
C VAL A 89 -5.06 6.60 9.02
N ILE A 90 -4.37 6.28 10.10
CA ILE A 90 -3.68 7.27 10.94
C ILE A 90 -2.19 7.16 10.63
N SER A 91 -1.60 8.19 10.05
CA SER A 91 -0.17 8.25 9.79
C SER A 91 0.50 9.24 10.71
N LYS A 92 1.59 8.82 11.36
CA LYS A 92 2.38 9.66 12.25
C LYS A 92 3.86 9.39 12.08
N LYS A 93 4.67 10.46 12.16
CA LYS A 93 6.12 10.33 12.29
C LYS A 93 6.46 10.28 13.77
N ILE A 94 7.24 9.31 14.15
CA ILE A 94 7.80 9.16 15.49
C ILE A 94 9.32 9.17 15.40
N LEU A 95 9.98 9.47 16.50
CA LEU A 95 11.42 9.40 16.63
C LEU A 95 11.78 8.12 17.39
N ALA A 96 12.81 7.46 16.94
CA ALA A 96 13.34 6.27 17.59
C ALA A 96 14.87 6.32 17.63
N PRO A 97 15.54 5.78 18.67
CA PRO A 97 17.00 5.71 18.73
C PRO A 97 17.56 4.97 17.51
N THR A 98 18.71 5.41 17.02
CA THR A 98 19.41 4.72 15.94
C THR A 98 20.00 3.39 16.41
N GLY A 99 20.12 2.44 15.48
CA GLY A 99 20.79 1.16 15.75
C GLY A 99 19.90 0.11 16.42
N LEU A 100 18.61 0.38 16.59
CA LEU A 100 17.65 -0.62 17.03
C LEU A 100 17.49 -1.71 15.97
N ARG A 101 17.32 -2.96 16.41
CA ARG A 101 16.92 -4.07 15.54
C ARG A 101 15.42 -3.94 15.21
N GLU A 102 14.99 -4.63 14.19
CA GLU A 102 13.59 -4.59 13.70
C GLU A 102 12.58 -4.89 14.81
N GLU A 103 12.82 -5.93 15.62
CA GLU A 103 11.99 -6.30 16.78
C GLU A 103 11.90 -5.19 17.84
N GLU A 104 13.00 -4.46 18.06
CA GLU A 104 13.05 -3.35 19.02
C GLU A 104 12.31 -2.12 18.47
N LEU A 105 12.39 -1.90 17.14
CA LEU A 105 11.60 -0.87 16.46
C LEU A 105 10.10 -1.17 16.50
N GLU A 106 9.69 -2.42 16.28
CA GLU A 106 8.29 -2.85 16.41
C GLU A 106 7.75 -2.51 17.80
N LEU A 107 8.47 -2.91 18.85
CA LEU A 107 8.07 -2.62 20.24
C LEU A 107 7.98 -1.11 20.52
N GLN A 108 8.93 -0.31 19.99
CA GLN A 108 8.91 1.13 20.12
C GLN A 108 7.69 1.73 19.41
N VAL A 109 7.39 1.26 18.19
CA VAL A 109 6.22 1.69 17.41
C VAL A 109 4.92 1.36 18.14
N GLU A 110 4.77 0.15 18.68
CA GLU A 110 3.61 -0.24 19.47
C GLU A 110 3.43 0.64 20.71
N THR A 111 4.52 0.90 21.42
CA THR A 111 4.51 1.75 22.62
C THR A 111 4.06 3.18 22.29
N GLU A 112 4.59 3.74 21.22
CA GLU A 112 4.21 5.08 20.76
C GLU A 112 2.78 5.11 20.20
N ALA A 113 2.38 4.07 19.45
CA ALA A 113 1.05 3.96 18.89
C ALA A 113 -0.06 4.01 19.94
N ASN A 114 0.14 3.33 21.07
CA ASN A 114 -0.79 3.36 22.22
C ASN A 114 -1.10 4.76 22.75
N GLN A 115 -0.21 5.73 22.55
CA GLN A 115 -0.41 7.11 23.01
C GLN A 115 -1.28 7.94 22.05
N TYR A 116 -1.39 7.52 20.79
CA TYR A 116 -2.01 8.31 19.73
C TYR A 116 -3.24 7.67 19.10
N ILE A 117 -3.36 6.34 19.19
CA ILE A 117 -4.48 5.60 18.61
C ILE A 117 -5.59 5.50 19.67
N PRO A 118 -6.81 6.01 19.38
CA PRO A 118 -7.93 5.95 20.31
C PRO A 118 -8.65 4.59 20.31
N PHE A 119 -8.00 3.54 19.83
CA PHE A 119 -8.49 2.17 19.73
C PHE A 119 -7.51 1.21 20.39
N ALA A 120 -7.98 0.04 20.80
CA ALA A 120 -7.10 -1.01 21.27
C ALA A 120 -6.19 -1.52 20.12
N LEU A 121 -4.93 -1.83 20.41
CA LEU A 121 -3.97 -2.23 19.37
C LEU A 121 -4.33 -3.55 18.69
N ASP A 122 -5.10 -4.41 19.33
CA ASP A 122 -5.65 -5.63 18.75
C ASP A 122 -6.82 -5.40 17.78
N GLU A 123 -7.38 -4.18 17.75
CA GLU A 123 -8.43 -3.77 16.80
C GLU A 123 -7.87 -3.05 15.55
N VAL A 124 -6.56 -2.80 15.50
CA VAL A 124 -5.91 -2.07 14.39
C VAL A 124 -4.76 -2.87 13.80
N ASN A 125 -4.44 -2.61 12.54
CA ASN A 125 -3.21 -3.10 11.92
C ASN A 125 -2.17 -1.99 11.98
N LEU A 126 -1.01 -2.29 12.56
CA LEU A 126 0.15 -1.39 12.58
C LEU A 126 1.15 -1.81 11.52
N ASP A 127 1.76 -0.81 10.90
CA ASP A 127 2.92 -0.98 10.03
C ASP A 127 3.80 0.26 10.14
N PHE A 128 5.09 0.14 9.88
CA PHE A 128 6.01 1.26 9.94
C PHE A 128 7.07 1.20 8.85
N GLN A 129 7.63 2.35 8.54
CA GLN A 129 8.74 2.48 7.62
C GLN A 129 9.79 3.43 8.19
N VAL A 130 11.04 3.00 8.22
CA VAL A 130 12.18 3.85 8.57
C VAL A 130 12.43 4.85 7.44
N LEU A 131 12.31 6.15 7.75
CA LEU A 131 12.51 7.22 6.78
C LEU A 131 13.98 7.69 6.68
N GLY A 132 14.78 7.40 7.70
CA GLY A 132 16.17 7.81 7.82
C GLY A 132 16.41 8.67 9.07
N PRO A 133 17.63 9.19 9.25
CA PRO A 133 18.00 9.99 10.40
C PRO A 133 17.13 11.25 10.56
N ALA A 134 16.79 11.59 11.79
CA ALA A 134 16.05 12.81 12.08
C ALA A 134 16.88 14.05 11.68
N PRO A 135 16.28 15.05 11.02
CA PRO A 135 17.00 16.20 10.48
C PRO A 135 17.77 17.01 11.55
N ASN A 136 17.27 17.01 12.78
CA ASN A 136 17.84 17.79 13.90
C ASN A 136 18.50 16.92 14.98
N ASN A 137 18.46 15.62 14.86
CA ASN A 137 19.07 14.66 15.79
C ASN A 137 19.54 13.41 15.05
N PRO A 138 20.82 13.34 14.64
CA PRO A 138 21.35 12.17 13.91
C PRO A 138 21.39 10.87 14.72
N GLN A 139 21.08 10.92 16.02
CA GLN A 139 21.00 9.74 16.89
C GLN A 139 19.56 9.16 16.98
N GLU A 140 18.64 9.75 16.27
CA GLU A 140 17.23 9.32 16.16
C GLU A 140 16.81 9.09 14.72
#